data_0c8fa47786b1f71f912077949670a1e4
#
_entry.id   0c8fa47786b1f71f912077949670a1e4
#
_cell.length_a   1.000
_cell.length_b   1.000
_cell.length_c   1.000
_cell.angle_alpha   90.00
_cell.angle_beta   90.00
_cell.angle_gamma   90.00
#
_symmetry.space_group_name_H-M   'P 1'
#
loop_
_entity.id
_entity.type
_entity.pdbx_description
1 polymer ?
#
loop_
_entity_poly.entity_id
_entity_poly.type
_entity_poly.pdbx_seq_one_letter_code
_entity_poly.pdbx_strand_id
1 'polypeptide(L)'
;MKRKKTLFWMLGILVLAVVALVVVSNQSPKAADTEETVSVKLGSENLTAFTVGDLSFEKTESGWQYAQDPAFPLDQDKAQAMADVLENLTADKVIGAPDQDKSYGLDAPLCTVTFEGKTLRIGSDAAMDAGRYFSLGDGKVYIAYTDILSPFRYELLDLARLDQAPMMENLTQVTLERQGQAPLVLKDRQSEGLSYSEDYIWFYEDTPLDTENTEALIRKGTDTVWSGCADYNAADLSAYGFDTPTLRLTVQYGEGKTYTLEVGSAVSGSYYAHMNDSGVVYWMDAADVNALLEADPKELYPNEVLLMDWDTVSAVTVNLADEHWTFTSAQRDKESTEAGETVEEGEQETYWLLNGTEVPLGDRLTALTDMAPTASAIDLEPERMAELTVTVSRTGKPDVTVTFYRYTGSEELVTLNGVSTVLVSRQDTVDLMEGITKIVLGE
;
A
#
# COMPACT_ATOMS: atom_id res chain seq x y z
N MET A 1 -15.39 67.33 11.75
CA MET A 1 -14.09 67.68 12.43
C MET A 1 -13.58 66.62 13.40
N LYS A 2 -14.34 65.65 13.87
CA LYS A 2 -13.83 64.63 14.84
C LYS A 2 -12.90 63.55 14.22
N ARG A 3 -13.08 63.18 12.95
CA ARG A 3 -12.22 62.12 12.31
C ARG A 3 -10.77 62.54 12.03
N LYS A 4 -10.46 63.83 11.85
CA LYS A 4 -9.12 64.31 11.61
C LYS A 4 -8.25 64.29 12.89
N LYS A 5 -8.86 64.50 14.06
CA LYS A 5 -8.13 64.45 15.34
C LYS A 5 -7.72 63.02 15.72
N THR A 6 -8.52 62.04 15.44
CA THR A 6 -8.20 60.61 15.70
C THR A 6 -7.08 60.11 14.80
N LEU A 7 -7.04 60.57 13.53
CA LEU A 7 -5.95 60.21 12.60
C LEU A 7 -4.58 60.79 13.05
N PHE A 8 -4.57 62.04 13.57
CA PHE A 8 -3.35 62.65 14.11
C PHE A 8 -2.86 61.95 15.39
N TRP A 9 -3.76 61.46 16.24
CA TRP A 9 -3.40 60.69 17.43
C TRP A 9 -2.85 59.33 17.08
N MET A 10 -3.41 58.62 16.09
CA MET A 10 -2.88 57.36 15.58
C MET A 10 -1.50 57.53 14.93
N LEU A 11 -1.30 58.60 14.16
CA LEU A 11 0.01 58.92 13.57
C LEU A 11 1.04 59.22 14.63
N GLY A 12 0.69 59.91 15.71
CA GLY A 12 1.57 60.19 16.84
C GLY A 12 1.98 58.94 17.60
N ILE A 13 1.05 57.98 17.80
CA ILE A 13 1.36 56.69 18.44
C ILE A 13 2.23 55.84 17.54
N LEU A 14 2.00 55.84 16.21
CA LEU A 14 2.84 55.14 15.27
C LEU A 14 4.29 55.64 15.23
N VAL A 15 4.47 56.98 15.25
CA VAL A 15 5.80 57.59 15.30
C VAL A 15 6.50 57.26 16.61
N LEU A 16 5.78 57.28 17.75
CA LEU A 16 6.37 56.88 19.06
C LEU A 16 6.74 55.41 19.07
N ALA A 17 5.92 54.54 18.47
CA ALA A 17 6.24 53.09 18.34
C ALA A 17 7.50 52.86 17.47
N VAL A 18 7.62 53.60 16.35
CA VAL A 18 8.80 53.51 15.47
C VAL A 18 10.06 54.05 16.17
N VAL A 19 9.94 55.15 16.92
CA VAL A 19 11.08 55.69 17.72
C VAL A 19 11.47 54.72 18.83
N ALA A 20 10.50 54.10 19.51
CA ALA A 20 10.77 53.08 20.51
C ALA A 20 11.45 51.84 19.89
N LEU A 21 11.02 51.41 18.69
CA LEU A 21 11.62 50.31 17.95
C LEU A 21 13.08 50.64 17.53
N VAL A 22 13.34 51.84 17.07
CA VAL A 22 14.69 52.33 16.70
C VAL A 22 15.59 52.45 17.92
N VAL A 23 15.07 52.90 19.08
CA VAL A 23 15.83 52.98 20.33
C VAL A 23 16.13 51.59 20.88
N VAL A 24 15.20 50.64 20.77
CA VAL A 24 15.40 49.23 21.15
C VAL A 24 16.35 48.52 20.18
N SER A 25 16.28 48.83 18.87
CA SER A 25 17.21 48.24 17.88
C SER A 25 18.60 48.87 17.91
N ASN A 26 18.75 50.09 18.41
CA ASN A 26 20.05 50.74 18.61
C ASN A 26 20.68 50.52 20.00
N GLN A 27 19.93 49.92 20.93
CA GLN A 27 20.54 49.25 22.06
C GLN A 27 21.05 47.90 21.56
N SER A 28 22.19 47.89 20.90
CA SER A 28 22.92 46.65 20.71
C SER A 28 23.00 45.97 22.07
N PRO A 29 22.49 44.73 22.22
CA PRO A 29 22.87 43.96 23.37
C PRO A 29 24.41 43.94 23.32
N LYS A 30 25.02 44.40 24.41
CA LYS A 30 26.43 44.19 24.67
C LYS A 30 26.69 42.76 24.24
N ALA A 31 27.56 42.55 23.24
CA ALA A 31 27.90 41.23 22.75
C ALA A 31 28.12 40.36 24.00
N ALA A 32 27.18 39.45 24.24
CA ALA A 32 27.54 38.26 24.97
C ALA A 32 28.74 37.73 24.17
N ASP A 33 29.86 37.54 24.82
CA ASP A 33 30.98 36.84 24.23
C ASP A 33 30.41 35.67 23.49
N THR A 34 30.37 35.76 22.16
CA THR A 34 30.20 34.62 21.29
C THR A 34 31.50 33.88 21.51
N GLU A 35 31.53 32.98 22.51
CA GLU A 35 32.52 31.91 22.49
C GLU A 35 32.33 31.32 21.10
N GLU A 36 33.32 31.54 20.22
CA GLU A 36 33.43 30.79 18.99
C GLU A 36 33.40 29.33 19.43
N THR A 37 32.26 28.66 19.27
CA THR A 37 32.15 27.24 19.50
C THR A 37 32.98 26.57 18.41
N VAL A 38 34.25 26.41 18.68
CA VAL A 38 35.18 25.71 17.81
C VAL A 38 34.78 24.23 17.90
N SER A 39 34.01 23.81 16.94
CA SER A 39 33.64 22.41 16.76
C SER A 39 34.91 21.57 16.60
N VAL A 40 35.09 20.58 17.44
CA VAL A 40 36.27 19.70 17.46
C VAL A 40 35.93 18.36 16.86
N LYS A 41 36.56 18.01 15.74
CA LYS A 41 36.42 16.68 15.15
C LYS A 41 37.15 15.65 16.04
N LEU A 42 36.42 14.62 16.49
CA LEU A 42 36.87 13.54 17.37
C LEU A 42 36.72 12.15 16.74
N GLY A 43 36.03 12.09 15.62
CA GLY A 43 35.71 10.87 14.88
C GLY A 43 36.94 10.17 14.29
N SER A 44 36.69 9.01 13.73
CA SER A 44 37.70 8.19 13.05
C SER A 44 37.88 8.63 11.59
N GLU A 45 39.07 8.60 11.07
CA GLU A 45 39.32 8.81 9.63
C GLU A 45 39.27 7.54 8.81
N ASN A 46 39.49 6.38 9.45
CA ASN A 46 39.52 5.04 8.79
C ASN A 46 38.94 3.99 9.71
N LEU A 47 37.63 4.08 9.98
CA LEU A 47 36.95 3.12 10.82
C LEU A 47 36.89 1.74 10.15
N THR A 48 37.47 0.72 10.80
CA THR A 48 37.47 -0.66 10.32
C THR A 48 36.70 -1.61 11.22
N ALA A 49 36.50 -1.23 12.49
CA ALA A 49 35.72 -2.02 13.44
C ALA A 49 35.22 -1.15 14.59
N PHE A 50 34.10 -1.55 15.17
CA PHE A 50 33.54 -0.95 16.38
C PHE A 50 32.69 -1.98 17.15
N THR A 51 32.45 -1.71 18.43
CA THR A 51 31.60 -2.56 19.29
C THR A 51 30.60 -1.70 20.02
N VAL A 52 29.31 -2.08 19.97
CA VAL A 52 28.20 -1.44 20.69
C VAL A 52 27.72 -2.41 21.76
N GLY A 53 27.94 -2.12 23.04
CA GLY A 53 27.69 -3.10 24.09
C GLY A 53 28.47 -4.38 23.86
N ASP A 54 27.77 -5.48 23.60
CA ASP A 54 28.35 -6.80 23.29
C ASP A 54 28.39 -7.11 21.77
N LEU A 55 27.84 -6.23 20.92
CA LEU A 55 27.77 -6.45 19.48
C LEU A 55 29.00 -5.85 18.78
N SER A 56 29.79 -6.68 18.11
CA SER A 56 30.99 -6.24 17.39
C SER A 56 30.78 -6.28 15.87
N PHE A 57 31.23 -5.24 15.20
CA PHE A 57 31.12 -5.06 13.76
C PHE A 57 32.50 -4.80 13.16
N GLU A 58 32.76 -5.41 12.02
CA GLU A 58 33.98 -5.21 11.26
C GLU A 58 33.70 -4.92 9.78
N LYS A 59 34.55 -4.09 9.19
CA LYS A 59 34.43 -3.69 7.78
C LYS A 59 35.18 -4.70 6.92
N THR A 60 34.49 -5.27 5.94
CA THR A 60 35.04 -6.19 4.95
C THR A 60 35.04 -5.54 3.56
N GLU A 61 35.51 -6.26 2.53
CA GLU A 61 35.41 -5.80 1.14
C GLU A 61 33.96 -5.67 0.66
N SER A 62 33.02 -6.43 1.26
CA SER A 62 31.58 -6.44 0.91
C SER A 62 30.71 -5.51 1.75
N GLY A 63 31.28 -4.79 2.72
CA GLY A 63 30.57 -3.91 3.65
C GLY A 63 30.79 -4.27 5.11
N TRP A 64 29.90 -3.82 5.99
CA TRP A 64 29.92 -4.15 7.41
C TRP A 64 29.45 -5.57 7.67
N GLN A 65 30.03 -6.24 8.64
CA GLN A 65 29.70 -7.60 9.04
C GLN A 65 29.60 -7.68 10.57
N TYR A 66 28.67 -8.48 11.09
CA TYR A 66 28.60 -8.82 12.49
C TYR A 66 29.69 -9.85 12.80
N ALA A 67 30.65 -9.48 13.63
CA ALA A 67 31.88 -10.26 13.84
C ALA A 67 31.66 -11.61 14.55
N GLN A 68 30.63 -11.71 15.41
CA GLN A 68 30.33 -12.93 16.16
C GLN A 68 29.62 -13.97 15.29
N ASP A 69 28.89 -13.57 14.26
CA ASP A 69 28.30 -14.48 13.28
C ASP A 69 28.31 -13.84 11.88
N PRO A 70 29.28 -14.18 11.05
CA PRO A 70 29.38 -13.71 9.67
C PRO A 70 28.19 -14.06 8.76
N ALA A 71 27.36 -15.03 9.16
CA ALA A 71 26.16 -15.39 8.40
C ALA A 71 24.94 -14.52 8.73
N PHE A 72 25.04 -13.69 9.78
CA PHE A 72 23.96 -12.75 10.14
C PHE A 72 23.68 -11.77 8.99
N PRO A 73 22.42 -11.67 8.51
CA PRO A 73 22.07 -10.80 7.38
C PRO A 73 22.01 -9.33 7.83
N LEU A 74 23.17 -8.71 8.08
CA LEU A 74 23.28 -7.36 8.59
C LEU A 74 22.72 -6.35 7.59
N ASP A 75 21.82 -5.47 8.06
CA ASP A 75 21.33 -4.29 7.35
C ASP A 75 22.47 -3.27 7.22
N GLN A 76 22.96 -3.09 5.99
CA GLN A 76 24.10 -2.26 5.69
C GLN A 76 23.84 -0.77 5.96
N ASP A 77 22.62 -0.29 5.77
CA ASP A 77 22.26 1.12 6.01
C ASP A 77 22.29 1.43 7.50
N LYS A 78 21.78 0.52 8.34
CA LYS A 78 21.85 0.69 9.80
C LYS A 78 23.29 0.60 10.32
N ALA A 79 24.07 -0.35 9.80
CA ALA A 79 25.47 -0.50 10.17
C ALA A 79 26.28 0.73 9.72
N GLN A 80 26.04 1.25 8.53
CA GLN A 80 26.71 2.45 8.03
C GLN A 80 26.29 3.69 8.84
N ALA A 81 25.03 3.82 9.22
CA ALA A 81 24.57 4.92 10.08
C ALA A 81 25.28 4.94 11.45
N MET A 82 25.56 3.77 12.05
CA MET A 82 26.38 3.68 13.25
C MET A 82 27.84 4.12 12.98
N ALA A 83 28.42 3.65 11.87
CA ALA A 83 29.77 4.01 11.46
C ALA A 83 29.90 5.51 11.18
N ASP A 84 28.92 6.13 10.51
CA ASP A 84 28.90 7.54 10.18
C ASP A 84 28.95 8.43 11.43
N VAL A 85 28.26 8.04 12.50
CA VAL A 85 28.37 8.73 13.79
C VAL A 85 29.80 8.71 14.31
N LEU A 86 30.47 7.55 14.22
CA LEU A 86 31.84 7.38 14.71
C LEU A 86 32.90 8.08 13.84
N GLU A 87 32.70 8.12 12.53
CA GLU A 87 33.58 8.80 11.58
C GLU A 87 33.43 10.32 11.63
N ASN A 88 32.19 10.81 11.86
CA ASN A 88 31.86 12.23 11.86
C ASN A 88 31.70 12.82 13.29
N LEU A 89 32.04 12.04 14.33
CA LEU A 89 31.84 12.48 15.71
C LEU A 89 32.53 13.84 15.96
N THR A 90 31.75 14.79 16.41
CA THR A 90 32.17 16.16 16.63
C THR A 90 31.72 16.64 17.99
N ALA A 91 32.61 17.28 18.72
CA ALA A 91 32.25 18.02 19.92
C ALA A 91 31.93 19.47 19.52
N ASP A 92 30.68 19.86 19.64
CA ASP A 92 30.24 21.25 19.43
C ASP A 92 30.60 22.13 20.63
N LYS A 93 30.76 21.49 21.80
CA LYS A 93 31.25 22.18 23.02
C LYS A 93 32.12 21.21 23.82
N VAL A 94 33.21 21.77 24.35
CA VAL A 94 34.10 21.03 25.25
C VAL A 94 33.94 21.61 26.67
N ILE A 95 33.41 20.78 27.59
CA ILE A 95 33.21 21.16 28.98
C ILE A 95 34.55 21.05 29.79
N GLY A 96 35.41 20.10 29.34
CA GLY A 96 36.64 19.76 30.03
C GLY A 96 36.47 18.71 31.13
N ALA A 97 37.15 18.82 32.25
CA ALA A 97 37.02 17.86 33.35
C ALA A 97 35.59 17.88 33.91
N PRO A 98 35.00 16.69 34.25
CA PRO A 98 33.68 16.65 34.81
C PRO A 98 33.61 17.40 36.16
N ASP A 99 32.54 18.21 36.30
CA ASP A 99 32.17 18.84 37.56
C ASP A 99 31.51 17.76 38.46
N GLN A 100 32.01 17.62 39.69
CA GLN A 100 31.52 16.59 40.63
C GLN A 100 30.09 16.84 41.09
N ASP A 101 29.58 18.06 40.98
CA ASP A 101 28.24 18.45 41.38
C ASP A 101 27.22 18.32 40.25
N LYS A 102 27.62 17.91 39.05
CA LYS A 102 26.77 17.77 37.85
C LYS A 102 26.69 16.33 37.40
N SER A 103 25.46 15.89 37.14
CA SER A 103 25.23 14.60 36.47
C SER A 103 25.21 14.79 34.96
N TYR A 104 26.08 14.10 34.25
CA TYR A 104 26.17 14.05 32.80
C TYR A 104 25.57 12.75 32.22
N GLY A 105 25.14 11.82 33.09
CA GLY A 105 24.68 10.52 32.70
C GLY A 105 25.79 9.58 32.18
N LEU A 106 27.06 9.91 32.44
CA LEU A 106 28.21 9.15 31.94
C LEU A 106 28.66 8.02 32.87
N ASP A 107 28.24 8.03 34.14
CA ASP A 107 28.47 6.92 35.09
C ASP A 107 27.58 5.71 34.80
N ALA A 108 26.38 5.95 34.25
CA ALA A 108 25.45 4.96 33.72
C ALA A 108 25.03 5.41 32.31
N PRO A 109 25.90 5.25 31.30
CA PRO A 109 25.64 5.77 29.96
C PRO A 109 24.47 5.06 29.28
N LEU A 110 23.74 5.80 28.46
CA LEU A 110 22.65 5.24 27.65
C LEU A 110 23.16 4.28 26.60
N CYS A 111 24.39 4.50 26.13
CA CYS A 111 25.09 3.61 25.20
C CYS A 111 26.60 3.73 25.41
N THR A 112 27.30 2.62 25.19
CA THR A 112 28.77 2.58 25.16
C THR A 112 29.22 1.96 23.86
N VAL A 113 30.11 2.68 23.14
CA VAL A 113 30.70 2.22 21.87
C VAL A 113 32.21 2.27 21.99
N THR A 114 32.88 1.19 21.57
CA THR A 114 34.35 1.16 21.49
C THR A 114 34.79 1.14 20.02
N PHE A 115 35.77 1.96 19.68
CA PHE A 115 36.37 2.01 18.35
C PHE A 115 37.80 2.56 18.45
N GLU A 116 38.75 2.03 17.72
CA GLU A 116 40.14 2.51 17.67
C GLU A 116 40.78 2.76 19.04
N GLY A 117 40.47 1.94 20.05
CA GLY A 117 40.97 2.12 21.41
C GLY A 117 40.31 3.26 22.21
N LYS A 118 39.38 3.98 21.66
CA LYS A 118 38.53 4.96 22.33
C LYS A 118 37.27 4.31 22.88
N THR A 119 36.70 4.85 23.96
CA THR A 119 35.41 4.42 24.53
C THR A 119 34.46 5.62 24.54
N LEU A 120 33.57 5.66 23.55
CA LEU A 120 32.48 6.64 23.50
C LEU A 120 31.39 6.19 24.48
N ARG A 121 31.17 7.00 25.52
CA ARG A 121 30.03 6.87 26.44
C ARG A 121 29.07 8.01 26.15
N ILE A 122 27.82 7.66 25.84
CA ILE A 122 26.75 8.58 25.49
C ILE A 122 25.86 8.75 26.71
N GLY A 123 25.77 9.97 27.23
CA GLY A 123 25.08 10.30 28.44
C GLY A 123 23.69 10.93 28.22
N SER A 124 23.27 11.73 29.20
CA SER A 124 21.97 12.42 29.18
C SER A 124 21.95 13.63 28.26
N ASP A 125 20.74 14.15 28.01
CA ASP A 125 20.57 15.42 27.30
C ASP A 125 21.12 16.58 28.09
N ALA A 126 21.76 17.54 27.40
CA ALA A 126 22.30 18.77 27.98
C ALA A 126 21.16 19.79 28.08
N ALA A 127 20.53 19.90 29.27
CA ALA A 127 19.31 20.66 29.49
C ALA A 127 19.35 22.16 29.06
N MET A 128 20.52 22.78 28.93
CA MET A 128 20.65 24.16 28.51
C MET A 128 21.15 24.37 27.07
N ASP A 129 21.71 23.32 26.45
CA ASP A 129 22.44 23.44 25.19
C ASP A 129 21.78 22.69 24.02
N ALA A 130 20.59 22.13 24.20
CA ALA A 130 19.84 21.31 23.19
C ALA A 130 20.70 20.22 22.53
N GLY A 131 21.71 19.69 23.21
CA GLY A 131 22.62 18.65 22.76
C GLY A 131 22.68 17.48 23.74
N ARG A 132 23.64 16.58 23.52
CA ARG A 132 23.84 15.38 24.34
C ARG A 132 25.27 15.32 24.89
N TYR A 133 25.39 14.97 26.17
CA TYR A 133 26.68 14.74 26.79
C TYR A 133 27.32 13.44 26.30
N PHE A 134 28.60 13.47 26.06
CA PHE A 134 29.41 12.29 25.78
C PHE A 134 30.84 12.42 26.32
N SER A 135 31.56 11.30 26.41
CA SER A 135 33.00 11.23 26.71
C SER A 135 33.67 10.15 25.86
N LEU A 136 34.98 10.29 25.67
CA LEU A 136 35.82 9.32 24.93
C LEU A 136 36.79 8.54 25.81
N GLY A 137 36.61 8.59 27.13
CA GLY A 137 37.53 7.96 28.08
C GLY A 137 38.84 8.77 28.34
N ASP A 138 38.93 9.96 27.83
CA ASP A 138 40.08 10.91 27.96
C ASP A 138 39.98 11.85 29.18
N GLY A 139 39.00 11.63 30.05
CA GLY A 139 38.76 12.44 31.24
C GLY A 139 38.02 13.74 30.97
N LYS A 140 37.48 13.95 29.77
CA LYS A 140 36.71 15.14 29.40
C LYS A 140 35.28 14.80 29.12
N VAL A 141 34.41 15.81 29.30
CA VAL A 141 33.01 15.83 28.91
C VAL A 141 32.81 16.74 27.72
N TYR A 142 32.03 16.28 26.77
CA TYR A 142 31.73 16.94 25.52
C TYR A 142 30.21 17.05 25.32
N ILE A 143 29.79 17.98 24.46
CA ILE A 143 28.40 18.08 23.96
C ILE A 143 28.42 17.94 22.45
N ALA A 144 27.56 17.09 21.91
CA ALA A 144 27.20 17.02 20.51
C ALA A 144 25.77 17.56 20.32
N TYR A 145 25.58 18.38 19.27
CA TYR A 145 24.26 18.87 18.87
C TYR A 145 23.61 17.96 17.82
N THR A 146 24.39 17.10 17.18
CA THR A 146 23.88 16.04 16.30
C THR A 146 23.39 14.85 17.12
N ASP A 147 22.48 14.06 16.56
CA ASP A 147 22.03 12.79 17.19
C ASP A 147 23.14 11.75 17.09
N ILE A 148 23.79 11.49 18.21
CA ILE A 148 24.84 10.48 18.36
C ILE A 148 24.35 9.22 19.06
N LEU A 149 23.04 9.09 19.37
CA LEU A 149 22.50 7.99 20.16
C LEU A 149 21.60 7.05 19.36
N SER A 150 20.68 7.61 18.58
CA SER A 150 19.62 6.80 17.91
C SER A 150 20.17 5.66 17.07
N PRO A 151 21.27 5.80 16.30
CA PRO A 151 21.82 4.68 15.52
C PRO A 151 22.34 3.51 16.35
N PHE A 152 22.59 3.70 17.65
CA PHE A 152 23.12 2.64 18.55
C PHE A 152 22.05 2.01 19.46
N ARG A 153 20.76 2.30 19.26
CA ARG A 153 19.66 1.82 20.13
C ARG A 153 19.00 0.52 19.62
N TYR A 154 19.69 -0.22 18.81
CA TYR A 154 19.20 -1.46 18.22
C TYR A 154 19.67 -2.68 19.04
N GLU A 155 18.80 -3.66 19.18
CA GLU A 155 19.18 -5.03 19.52
C GLU A 155 19.66 -5.75 18.24
N LEU A 156 20.27 -6.95 18.39
CA LEU A 156 20.85 -7.64 17.23
C LEU A 156 19.82 -7.89 16.12
N LEU A 157 18.63 -8.39 16.46
CA LEU A 157 17.61 -8.71 15.46
C LEU A 157 17.02 -7.48 14.79
N ASP A 158 17.06 -6.31 15.44
CA ASP A 158 16.67 -5.04 14.80
C ASP A 158 17.62 -4.64 13.68
N LEU A 159 18.85 -5.14 13.72
CA LEU A 159 19.87 -4.90 12.69
C LEU A 159 19.81 -5.90 11.54
N ALA A 160 18.90 -6.86 11.59
CA ALA A 160 18.73 -7.79 10.47
C ALA A 160 18.14 -7.09 9.24
N ARG A 161 18.69 -7.40 8.07
CA ARG A 161 18.08 -7.01 6.80
C ARG A 161 16.77 -7.79 6.64
N LEU A 162 15.71 -7.07 6.35
CA LEU A 162 14.41 -7.65 6.08
C LEU A 162 14.28 -7.88 4.56
N ASP A 163 14.32 -9.15 4.15
CA ASP A 163 14.18 -9.50 2.74
C ASP A 163 12.76 -9.16 2.25
N GLN A 164 12.66 -8.66 1.04
CA GLN A 164 11.39 -8.34 0.40
C GLN A 164 10.87 -9.55 -0.38
N ALA A 165 9.55 -9.65 -0.52
CA ALA A 165 8.97 -10.57 -1.50
C ALA A 165 9.51 -10.25 -2.91
N PRO A 166 9.70 -11.25 -3.77
CA PRO A 166 10.17 -11.00 -5.13
C PRO A 166 9.16 -10.14 -5.89
N MET A 167 9.65 -9.29 -6.80
CA MET A 167 8.76 -8.62 -7.74
C MET A 167 8.06 -9.67 -8.61
N MET A 168 6.73 -9.70 -8.54
CA MET A 168 5.89 -10.69 -9.22
C MET A 168 5.10 -9.98 -10.32
N GLU A 169 5.42 -10.33 -11.57
CA GLU A 169 4.70 -9.86 -12.76
C GLU A 169 3.90 -11.00 -13.36
N ASN A 170 2.77 -10.69 -13.97
CA ASN A 170 1.90 -11.66 -14.63
C ASN A 170 1.47 -12.78 -13.66
N LEU A 171 0.76 -12.39 -12.60
CA LEU A 171 0.17 -13.34 -11.67
C LEU A 171 -0.88 -14.19 -12.43
N THR A 172 -0.86 -15.50 -12.22
CA THR A 172 -1.79 -16.41 -12.89
C THR A 172 -2.74 -17.10 -11.93
N GLN A 173 -2.29 -17.35 -10.70
CA GLN A 173 -3.10 -17.97 -9.67
C GLN A 173 -2.61 -17.57 -8.28
N VAL A 174 -3.56 -17.36 -7.38
CA VAL A 174 -3.33 -17.18 -5.95
C VAL A 174 -4.15 -18.20 -5.20
N THR A 175 -3.49 -18.92 -4.28
CA THR A 175 -4.14 -19.92 -3.43
C THR A 175 -3.94 -19.55 -1.98
N LEU A 176 -5.01 -19.41 -1.23
CA LEU A 176 -5.05 -19.21 0.22
C LEU A 176 -5.49 -20.51 0.88
N GLU A 177 -4.57 -21.18 1.57
CA GLU A 177 -4.85 -22.33 2.43
C GLU A 177 -4.95 -21.85 3.87
N ARG A 178 -6.10 -22.03 4.51
CA ARG A 178 -6.39 -21.58 5.86
C ARG A 178 -6.77 -22.76 6.72
N GLN A 179 -6.27 -22.80 7.95
CA GLN A 179 -6.51 -23.92 8.84
C GLN A 179 -8.02 -24.15 9.03
N GLY A 180 -8.50 -25.38 8.72
CA GLY A 180 -9.89 -25.79 8.91
C GLY A 180 -10.89 -25.29 7.85
N GLN A 181 -10.41 -24.64 6.77
CA GLN A 181 -11.22 -24.17 5.66
C GLN A 181 -10.79 -24.82 4.34
N ALA A 182 -11.68 -24.84 3.35
CA ALA A 182 -11.30 -25.20 1.99
C ALA A 182 -10.36 -24.13 1.40
N PRO A 183 -9.40 -24.51 0.56
CA PRO A 183 -8.55 -23.53 -0.11
C PRO A 183 -9.38 -22.55 -0.96
N LEU A 184 -9.06 -21.27 -0.87
CA LEU A 184 -9.56 -20.24 -1.76
C LEU A 184 -8.59 -20.11 -2.93
N VAL A 185 -9.05 -20.40 -4.15
CA VAL A 185 -8.23 -20.35 -5.36
C VAL A 185 -8.76 -19.24 -6.28
N LEU A 186 -7.95 -18.19 -6.45
CA LEU A 186 -8.22 -17.07 -7.34
C LEU A 186 -7.35 -17.22 -8.59
N LYS A 187 -7.95 -17.12 -9.79
CA LYS A 187 -7.25 -17.29 -11.06
C LYS A 187 -7.42 -16.07 -11.95
N ASP A 188 -6.29 -15.58 -12.48
CA ASP A 188 -6.32 -14.68 -13.62
C ASP A 188 -6.67 -15.50 -14.87
N ARG A 189 -7.78 -15.17 -15.52
CA ARG A 189 -8.25 -15.84 -16.75
C ARG A 189 -8.21 -14.92 -17.97
N GLN A 190 -7.47 -13.80 -17.89
CA GLN A 190 -7.31 -12.89 -19.03
C GLN A 190 -6.67 -13.58 -20.22
N SER A 191 -5.60 -14.38 -19.99
CA SER A 191 -4.93 -15.16 -21.02
C SER A 191 -5.81 -16.23 -21.67
N GLU A 192 -6.83 -16.72 -20.98
CA GLU A 192 -7.85 -17.65 -21.50
C GLU A 192 -8.92 -16.89 -22.33
N GLY A 193 -8.87 -15.55 -22.32
CA GLY A 193 -9.85 -14.70 -22.98
C GLY A 193 -11.23 -14.73 -22.32
N LEU A 194 -11.32 -15.08 -21.05
CA LEU A 194 -12.58 -15.17 -20.32
C LEU A 194 -12.95 -13.88 -19.60
N SER A 195 -11.97 -12.97 -19.35
CA SER A 195 -12.22 -11.65 -18.79
C SER A 195 -13.24 -10.86 -19.64
N TYR A 196 -14.06 -10.06 -18.99
CA TYR A 196 -15.08 -9.22 -19.65
C TYR A 196 -14.53 -7.84 -19.98
N SER A 197 -13.65 -7.33 -19.12
CA SER A 197 -12.91 -6.08 -19.21
C SER A 197 -11.64 -6.19 -18.37
N GLU A 198 -10.85 -5.14 -18.29
CA GLU A 198 -9.70 -5.06 -17.39
C GLU A 198 -10.12 -5.11 -15.91
N ASP A 199 -11.38 -4.73 -15.60
CA ASP A 199 -11.93 -4.75 -14.24
C ASP A 199 -12.31 -6.15 -13.75
N TYR A 200 -12.34 -7.16 -14.62
CA TYR A 200 -12.75 -8.54 -14.32
C TYR A 200 -11.78 -9.58 -14.86
N ILE A 201 -10.52 -9.48 -14.51
CA ILE A 201 -9.48 -10.44 -14.93
C ILE A 201 -9.39 -11.65 -13.98
N TRP A 202 -9.76 -11.47 -12.71
CA TRP A 202 -9.73 -12.50 -11.68
C TRP A 202 -11.04 -13.26 -11.58
N PHE A 203 -10.95 -14.52 -11.23
CA PHE A 203 -12.10 -15.42 -11.08
C PHE A 203 -11.96 -16.30 -9.84
N TYR A 204 -13.07 -16.50 -9.15
CA TYR A 204 -13.29 -17.58 -8.21
C TYR A 204 -14.21 -18.60 -8.86
N GLU A 205 -13.71 -19.82 -9.10
CA GLU A 205 -14.39 -20.81 -9.94
C GLU A 205 -14.70 -20.21 -11.34
N ASP A 206 -15.98 -20.04 -11.68
CA ASP A 206 -16.43 -19.44 -12.93
C ASP A 206 -17.03 -18.02 -12.73
N THR A 207 -17.00 -17.49 -11.51
CA THR A 207 -17.53 -16.16 -11.18
C THR A 207 -16.43 -15.12 -11.30
N PRO A 208 -16.63 -14.04 -12.08
CA PRO A 208 -15.69 -12.95 -12.14
C PRO A 208 -15.62 -12.22 -10.81
N LEU A 209 -14.44 -11.68 -10.51
CA LEU A 209 -14.17 -10.88 -9.33
C LEU A 209 -13.77 -9.46 -9.75
N ASP A 210 -14.08 -8.49 -8.92
CA ASP A 210 -13.55 -7.16 -9.04
C ASP A 210 -12.02 -7.20 -8.94
N THR A 211 -11.34 -6.68 -9.96
CA THR A 211 -9.88 -6.77 -10.08
C THR A 211 -9.19 -5.95 -9.01
N GLU A 212 -9.64 -4.72 -8.73
CA GLU A 212 -9.02 -3.83 -7.77
C GLU A 212 -9.07 -4.40 -6.35
N ASN A 213 -10.25 -4.88 -5.93
CA ASN A 213 -10.45 -5.49 -4.61
C ASN A 213 -9.66 -6.80 -4.47
N THR A 214 -9.64 -7.63 -5.53
CA THR A 214 -8.90 -8.88 -5.54
C THR A 214 -7.40 -8.66 -5.43
N GLU A 215 -6.85 -7.73 -6.20
CA GLU A 215 -5.45 -7.38 -6.12
C GLU A 215 -5.09 -6.70 -4.80
N ALA A 216 -5.98 -5.88 -4.23
CA ALA A 216 -5.78 -5.30 -2.90
C ALA A 216 -5.66 -6.38 -1.82
N LEU A 217 -6.47 -7.44 -1.90
CA LEU A 217 -6.34 -8.62 -1.02
C LEU A 217 -5.01 -9.34 -1.25
N ILE A 218 -4.64 -9.61 -2.50
CA ILE A 218 -3.40 -10.31 -2.85
C ILE A 218 -2.18 -9.53 -2.32
N ARG A 219 -2.17 -8.20 -2.47
CA ARG A 219 -1.09 -7.34 -1.96
C ARG A 219 -0.86 -7.45 -0.45
N LYS A 220 -1.85 -7.86 0.35
CA LYS A 220 -1.66 -8.13 1.78
C LYS A 220 -0.60 -9.19 2.07
N GLY A 221 -0.39 -10.12 1.15
CA GLY A 221 0.62 -11.18 1.29
C GLY A 221 1.81 -11.05 0.35
N THR A 222 1.72 -10.20 -0.69
CA THR A 222 2.81 -10.02 -1.67
C THR A 222 3.62 -8.75 -1.46
N ASP A 223 3.00 -7.67 -0.97
CA ASP A 223 3.66 -6.39 -0.69
C ASP A 223 3.96 -6.26 0.81
N THR A 224 4.28 -7.38 1.46
CA THR A 224 4.42 -7.45 2.91
C THR A 224 5.56 -6.56 3.40
N VAL A 225 5.25 -5.71 4.36
CA VAL A 225 6.21 -4.96 5.15
C VAL A 225 6.37 -5.65 6.49
N TRP A 226 7.55 -6.26 6.71
CA TRP A 226 7.83 -6.93 7.97
C TRP A 226 7.96 -5.92 9.12
N SER A 227 7.36 -6.23 10.26
CA SER A 227 7.56 -5.44 11.49
C SER A 227 8.93 -5.63 12.12
N GLY A 228 9.64 -6.70 11.75
CA GLY A 228 10.99 -7.03 12.21
C GLY A 228 11.37 -8.48 11.93
N CYS A 229 12.59 -8.84 12.31
CA CYS A 229 13.10 -10.22 12.28
C CYS A 229 12.89 -10.88 13.64
N ALA A 230 12.26 -12.04 13.65
CA ALA A 230 12.09 -12.87 14.86
C ALA A 230 13.24 -13.84 15.06
N ASP A 231 13.75 -14.41 13.96
CA ASP A 231 14.91 -15.30 13.92
C ASP A 231 15.52 -15.26 12.52
N TYR A 232 16.81 -15.06 12.41
CA TYR A 232 17.49 -14.97 11.10
C TYR A 232 18.00 -16.33 10.59
N ASN A 233 17.97 -17.36 11.43
CA ASN A 233 18.47 -18.71 11.08
C ASN A 233 17.79 -19.77 11.95
N ALA A 234 16.46 -19.86 11.85
CA ALA A 234 15.66 -20.77 12.65
C ALA A 234 16.04 -22.23 12.36
N ALA A 235 16.60 -22.91 13.36
CA ALA A 235 16.96 -24.32 13.27
C ALA A 235 15.73 -25.24 13.35
N ASP A 236 14.65 -24.77 13.97
CA ASP A 236 13.39 -25.50 14.15
C ASP A 236 12.21 -24.55 13.92
N LEU A 237 11.61 -24.64 12.74
CA LEU A 237 10.46 -23.85 12.35
C LEU A 237 9.17 -24.24 13.13
N SER A 238 9.14 -25.43 13.75
CA SER A 238 7.97 -25.87 14.54
C SER A 238 7.70 -24.95 15.75
N ALA A 239 8.78 -24.37 16.32
CA ALA A 239 8.67 -23.42 17.44
C ALA A 239 7.85 -22.16 17.10
N TYR A 240 7.72 -21.82 15.82
CA TYR A 240 6.98 -20.68 15.30
C TYR A 240 5.59 -21.04 14.76
N GLY A 241 5.22 -22.34 14.81
CA GLY A 241 3.92 -22.86 14.38
C GLY A 241 3.82 -23.23 12.91
N PHE A 242 4.94 -23.40 12.19
CA PHE A 242 4.93 -23.73 10.76
C PHE A 242 4.70 -25.21 10.45
N ASP A 243 4.70 -26.12 11.46
CA ASP A 243 4.26 -27.51 11.26
C ASP A 243 2.77 -27.58 10.84
N THR A 244 1.98 -26.64 11.31
CA THR A 244 0.57 -26.49 10.97
C THR A 244 0.28 -24.99 10.80
N PRO A 245 0.68 -24.39 9.68
CA PRO A 245 0.56 -22.96 9.49
C PRO A 245 -0.89 -22.51 9.60
N THR A 246 -1.11 -21.37 10.21
CA THR A 246 -2.42 -20.71 10.30
C THR A 246 -2.93 -20.33 8.91
N LEU A 247 -2.00 -19.89 8.05
CA LEU A 247 -2.24 -19.52 6.66
C LEU A 247 -1.03 -19.89 5.81
N ARG A 248 -1.29 -20.38 4.59
CA ARG A 248 -0.31 -20.43 3.49
C ARG A 248 -0.88 -19.72 2.29
N LEU A 249 -0.18 -18.71 1.81
CA LEU A 249 -0.44 -18.04 0.53
C LEU A 249 0.54 -18.58 -0.50
N THR A 250 0.03 -19.08 -1.63
CA THR A 250 0.85 -19.50 -2.77
C THR A 250 0.45 -18.67 -3.99
N VAL A 251 1.42 -17.97 -4.59
CA VAL A 251 1.24 -17.16 -5.79
C VAL A 251 2.02 -17.80 -6.94
N GLN A 252 1.33 -18.07 -8.03
CA GLN A 252 1.94 -18.47 -9.29
C GLN A 252 2.05 -17.25 -10.21
N TYR A 253 3.23 -17.03 -10.79
CA TYR A 253 3.50 -15.84 -11.60
C TYR A 253 4.54 -16.10 -12.69
N GLY A 254 4.56 -15.23 -13.69
CA GLY A 254 5.49 -15.32 -14.81
C GLY A 254 5.48 -16.70 -15.47
N GLU A 255 6.65 -17.19 -15.89
CA GLU A 255 6.80 -18.49 -16.56
C GLU A 255 6.93 -19.64 -15.53
N GLY A 256 5.87 -19.88 -14.73
CA GLY A 256 5.81 -21.01 -13.78
C GLY A 256 6.62 -20.81 -12.50
N LYS A 257 6.89 -19.58 -12.12
CA LYS A 257 7.49 -19.25 -10.82
C LYS A 257 6.42 -19.33 -9.72
N THR A 258 6.87 -19.62 -8.52
CA THR A 258 6.03 -19.69 -7.33
C THR A 258 6.63 -18.87 -6.20
N TYR A 259 5.79 -18.10 -5.53
CA TYR A 259 6.07 -17.47 -4.24
C TYR A 259 5.20 -18.13 -3.19
N THR A 260 5.76 -18.40 -2.02
CA THR A 260 5.01 -18.94 -0.89
C THR A 260 5.27 -18.08 0.35
N LEU A 261 4.21 -17.68 1.00
CA LEU A 261 4.21 -17.05 2.33
C LEU A 261 3.52 -18.02 3.28
N GLU A 262 4.22 -18.45 4.34
CA GLU A 262 3.62 -19.20 5.43
C GLU A 262 3.53 -18.34 6.68
N VAL A 263 2.38 -18.41 7.32
CA VAL A 263 2.08 -17.69 8.57
C VAL A 263 1.83 -18.71 9.68
N GLY A 264 2.63 -18.62 10.71
CA GLY A 264 2.60 -19.50 11.87
C GLY A 264 1.73 -18.98 13.01
N SER A 265 2.24 -19.08 14.24
CA SER A 265 1.51 -18.67 15.45
C SER A 265 1.41 -17.16 15.61
N ALA A 266 0.31 -16.71 16.24
CA ALA A 266 0.14 -15.31 16.64
C ALA A 266 1.06 -14.95 17.82
N VAL A 267 1.58 -13.73 17.86
CA VAL A 267 2.43 -13.19 18.91
C VAL A 267 2.23 -11.68 19.07
N SER A 268 1.74 -11.24 20.22
CA SER A 268 1.70 -9.80 20.61
C SER A 268 1.27 -8.81 19.51
N GLY A 269 0.17 -9.09 18.80
CA GLY A 269 -0.35 -8.21 17.75
C GLY A 269 0.28 -8.42 16.36
N SER A 270 1.12 -9.43 16.21
CA SER A 270 1.71 -9.88 14.96
C SER A 270 1.56 -11.39 14.81
N TYR A 271 2.05 -11.93 13.71
CA TYR A 271 2.23 -13.36 13.47
C TYR A 271 3.68 -13.63 13.06
N TYR A 272 4.16 -14.83 13.37
CA TYR A 272 5.37 -15.31 12.74
C TYR A 272 5.08 -15.64 11.27
N ALA A 273 5.99 -15.26 10.39
CA ALA A 273 5.87 -15.54 8.96
C ALA A 273 7.24 -15.82 8.35
N HIS A 274 7.28 -16.64 7.30
CA HIS A 274 8.46 -16.82 6.48
C HIS A 274 8.11 -17.00 5.00
N MET A 275 9.10 -16.81 4.13
CA MET A 275 8.93 -16.87 2.68
C MET A 275 9.73 -18.02 2.07
N ASN A 276 9.16 -18.72 1.07
CA ASN A 276 9.87 -19.64 0.18
C ASN A 276 10.77 -20.66 0.91
N ASP A 277 10.27 -21.28 1.96
CA ASP A 277 11.03 -22.24 2.80
C ASP A 277 12.33 -21.66 3.38
N SER A 278 12.41 -20.34 3.56
CA SER A 278 13.54 -19.67 4.17
C SER A 278 13.64 -20.02 5.65
N GLY A 279 14.87 -20.11 6.19
CA GLY A 279 15.10 -20.22 7.64
C GLY A 279 14.96 -18.90 8.39
N VAL A 280 14.64 -17.80 7.72
CA VAL A 280 14.40 -16.51 8.34
C VAL A 280 12.93 -16.38 8.73
N VAL A 281 12.69 -16.06 9.98
CA VAL A 281 11.34 -15.82 10.52
C VAL A 281 11.17 -14.33 10.80
N TYR A 282 10.08 -13.77 10.29
CA TYR A 282 9.71 -12.36 10.43
C TYR A 282 8.49 -12.20 11.33
N TRP A 283 8.25 -10.97 11.78
CA TRP A 283 6.95 -10.55 12.31
C TRP A 283 6.14 -9.85 11.21
N MET A 284 4.96 -10.38 10.96
CA MET A 284 3.96 -9.83 10.04
C MET A 284 2.83 -9.19 10.83
N ASP A 285 2.33 -8.04 10.40
CA ASP A 285 1.24 -7.33 11.06
C ASP A 285 -0.05 -8.18 11.09
N ALA A 286 -0.71 -8.20 12.25
CA ALA A 286 -1.93 -9.00 12.42
C ALA A 286 -3.09 -8.51 11.54
N ALA A 287 -3.15 -7.23 11.17
CA ALA A 287 -4.22 -6.71 10.32
C ALA A 287 -4.15 -7.31 8.90
N ASP A 288 -2.93 -7.43 8.32
CA ASP A 288 -2.76 -8.02 6.99
C ASP A 288 -3.02 -9.53 7.01
N VAL A 289 -2.56 -10.23 8.06
CA VAL A 289 -2.85 -11.67 8.24
C VAL A 289 -4.35 -11.90 8.41
N ASN A 290 -5.04 -11.12 9.23
CA ASN A 290 -6.46 -11.27 9.46
C ASN A 290 -7.28 -11.00 8.19
N ALA A 291 -6.90 -10.01 7.37
CA ALA A 291 -7.53 -9.76 6.08
C ALA A 291 -7.45 -10.99 5.15
N LEU A 292 -6.31 -11.70 5.15
CA LEU A 292 -6.15 -12.95 4.38
C LEU A 292 -6.93 -14.11 5.01
N LEU A 293 -6.99 -14.21 6.33
CA LEU A 293 -7.73 -15.28 7.04
C LEU A 293 -9.24 -15.16 6.89
N GLU A 294 -9.75 -13.93 6.88
CA GLU A 294 -11.18 -13.60 6.79
C GLU A 294 -11.66 -13.45 5.34
N ALA A 295 -10.76 -13.55 4.36
CA ALA A 295 -11.09 -13.36 2.96
C ALA A 295 -12.25 -14.26 2.51
N ASP A 296 -13.33 -13.65 2.05
CA ASP A 296 -14.48 -14.29 1.46
C ASP A 296 -14.56 -13.90 -0.03
N PRO A 297 -14.55 -14.88 -0.97
CA PRO A 297 -14.66 -14.56 -2.40
C PRO A 297 -15.92 -13.76 -2.75
N LYS A 298 -16.98 -13.87 -1.97
CA LYS A 298 -18.21 -13.12 -2.18
C LYS A 298 -18.03 -11.61 -1.99
N GLU A 299 -17.11 -11.19 -1.10
CA GLU A 299 -16.79 -9.76 -0.90
C GLU A 299 -15.99 -9.18 -2.07
N LEU A 300 -15.46 -10.06 -2.92
CA LEU A 300 -14.71 -9.69 -4.13
C LEU A 300 -15.57 -9.70 -5.38
N TYR A 301 -16.85 -10.10 -5.31
CA TYR A 301 -17.74 -10.08 -6.46
C TYR A 301 -17.97 -8.64 -6.94
N PRO A 302 -18.22 -8.48 -8.25
CA PRO A 302 -18.51 -7.17 -8.80
C PRO A 302 -19.66 -6.48 -8.06
N ASN A 303 -19.49 -5.19 -7.80
CA ASN A 303 -20.54 -4.33 -7.23
C ASN A 303 -21.21 -3.48 -8.31
N GLU A 304 -21.21 -3.95 -9.55
CA GLU A 304 -21.83 -3.37 -10.73
C GLU A 304 -22.76 -4.41 -11.37
N VAL A 305 -23.65 -3.93 -12.23
CA VAL A 305 -24.53 -4.80 -13.02
C VAL A 305 -23.72 -5.58 -14.05
N LEU A 306 -22.89 -4.87 -14.81
CA LEU A 306 -21.98 -5.43 -15.81
C LEU A 306 -20.98 -4.36 -16.27
N LEU A 307 -19.69 -4.66 -16.18
CA LEU A 307 -18.67 -3.94 -16.93
C LEU A 307 -18.20 -4.80 -18.11
N MET A 308 -18.27 -4.26 -19.31
CA MET A 308 -17.99 -4.99 -20.53
C MET A 308 -17.24 -4.12 -21.54
N ASP A 309 -16.19 -4.66 -22.14
CA ASP A 309 -15.58 -4.09 -23.32
C ASP A 309 -16.49 -4.41 -24.54
N TRP A 310 -17.34 -3.44 -24.87
CA TRP A 310 -18.35 -3.59 -25.91
C TRP A 310 -17.77 -3.78 -27.31
N ASP A 311 -16.52 -3.38 -27.55
CA ASP A 311 -15.84 -3.57 -28.84
C ASP A 311 -15.48 -5.05 -29.10
N THR A 312 -15.47 -5.86 -28.06
CA THR A 312 -15.27 -7.32 -28.16
C THR A 312 -16.56 -8.10 -28.42
N VAL A 313 -17.70 -7.45 -28.32
CA VAL A 313 -19.02 -8.09 -28.38
C VAL A 313 -19.49 -8.25 -29.82
N SER A 314 -19.90 -9.46 -30.22
CA SER A 314 -20.40 -9.77 -31.55
C SER A 314 -21.93 -9.73 -31.64
N ALA A 315 -22.63 -10.02 -30.55
CA ALA A 315 -24.08 -9.93 -30.48
C ALA A 315 -24.60 -9.74 -29.06
N VAL A 316 -25.75 -9.10 -28.95
CA VAL A 316 -26.53 -8.99 -27.70
C VAL A 316 -27.93 -9.56 -27.95
N THR A 317 -28.30 -10.56 -27.17
CA THR A 317 -29.66 -11.12 -27.21
C THR A 317 -30.43 -10.67 -25.97
N VAL A 318 -31.57 -10.07 -26.17
CA VAL A 318 -32.49 -9.61 -25.11
C VAL A 318 -33.70 -10.47 -25.09
N ASN A 319 -34.00 -11.07 -23.93
CA ASN A 319 -35.25 -11.79 -23.68
C ASN A 319 -36.10 -10.95 -22.70
N LEU A 320 -37.28 -10.58 -23.13
CA LEU A 320 -38.23 -9.78 -22.36
C LEU A 320 -39.61 -10.44 -22.45
N ALA A 321 -40.09 -10.98 -21.36
CA ALA A 321 -41.32 -11.82 -21.34
C ALA A 321 -41.24 -12.97 -22.34
N ASP A 322 -42.15 -13.05 -23.29
CA ASP A 322 -42.23 -14.12 -24.33
C ASP A 322 -41.51 -13.71 -25.63
N GLU A 323 -40.89 -12.52 -25.69
CA GLU A 323 -40.23 -12.00 -26.89
C GLU A 323 -38.72 -12.04 -26.74
N HIS A 324 -38.01 -12.17 -27.86
CA HIS A 324 -36.54 -12.13 -27.90
C HIS A 324 -36.05 -11.43 -29.16
N TRP A 325 -35.00 -10.68 -29.01
CA TRP A 325 -34.34 -9.96 -30.11
C TRP A 325 -32.83 -10.15 -30.04
N THR A 326 -32.20 -10.34 -31.20
CA THR A 326 -30.76 -10.43 -31.29
C THR A 326 -30.24 -9.25 -32.11
N PHE A 327 -29.40 -8.46 -31.46
CA PHE A 327 -28.68 -7.34 -32.08
C PHE A 327 -27.28 -7.83 -32.39
N THR A 328 -26.78 -7.51 -33.60
CA THR A 328 -25.41 -7.86 -34.02
C THR A 328 -24.57 -6.60 -34.09
N SER A 329 -23.32 -6.68 -33.63
CA SER A 329 -22.38 -5.57 -33.77
C SER A 329 -21.77 -5.53 -35.17
N ALA A 330 -21.39 -4.35 -35.62
CA ALA A 330 -20.55 -4.11 -36.76
C ALA A 330 -19.63 -2.93 -36.47
N GLN A 331 -18.51 -2.86 -37.19
CA GLN A 331 -17.55 -1.78 -36.98
C GLN A 331 -17.43 -0.92 -38.27
N ARG A 332 -17.20 0.37 -38.09
CA ARG A 332 -16.88 1.32 -39.15
C ARG A 332 -15.83 2.30 -38.67
N ASP A 333 -15.13 2.93 -39.60
CA ASP A 333 -14.20 4.01 -39.25
C ASP A 333 -14.97 5.14 -38.59
N LYS A 334 -14.44 5.59 -37.44
CA LYS A 334 -15.06 6.67 -36.64
C LYS A 334 -14.93 7.98 -37.43
N GLU A 335 -16.05 8.65 -37.66
CA GLU A 335 -16.09 9.98 -38.29
C GLU A 335 -16.20 11.05 -37.18
N SER A 336 -15.44 12.15 -37.33
CA SER A 336 -15.58 13.30 -36.41
C SER A 336 -16.99 13.87 -36.48
N THR A 337 -17.70 13.83 -35.39
CA THR A 337 -19.08 14.34 -35.25
C THR A 337 -19.15 15.79 -34.75
N GLU A 338 -18.06 16.30 -34.18
CA GLU A 338 -18.00 17.66 -33.64
C GLU A 338 -16.80 18.46 -34.23
N ALA A 339 -17.02 19.78 -34.41
CA ALA A 339 -15.97 20.67 -34.91
C ALA A 339 -14.87 20.87 -33.87
N GLY A 340 -13.74 20.19 -34.05
CA GLY A 340 -12.56 20.25 -33.18
C GLY A 340 -12.18 18.93 -32.54
N GLU A 341 -12.96 17.88 -32.75
CA GLU A 341 -12.59 16.51 -32.38
C GLU A 341 -11.53 15.98 -33.37
N THR A 342 -10.40 15.54 -32.86
CA THR A 342 -9.37 14.83 -33.62
C THR A 342 -9.58 13.34 -33.47
N VAL A 343 -10.09 12.70 -34.51
CA VAL A 343 -10.15 11.24 -34.63
C VAL A 343 -8.79 10.73 -35.12
N GLU A 344 -8.22 9.75 -34.44
CA GLU A 344 -6.98 9.12 -34.87
C GLU A 344 -7.23 8.27 -36.12
N GLU A 345 -6.26 8.24 -37.05
CA GLU A 345 -6.38 7.46 -38.29
C GLU A 345 -6.48 5.98 -37.98
N GLY A 346 -7.61 5.35 -38.32
CA GLY A 346 -7.89 3.93 -38.05
C GLY A 346 -8.69 3.65 -36.76
N GLU A 347 -9.13 4.69 -36.06
CA GLU A 347 -10.07 4.53 -34.95
C GLU A 347 -11.41 4.00 -35.48
N GLN A 348 -11.89 2.89 -34.87
CA GLN A 348 -13.14 2.25 -35.27
C GLN A 348 -14.22 2.59 -34.22
N GLU A 349 -15.49 2.68 -34.68
CA GLU A 349 -16.64 2.73 -33.78
C GLU A 349 -17.53 1.49 -33.99
N THR A 350 -18.06 0.96 -32.90
CA THR A 350 -19.00 -0.17 -32.89
C THR A 350 -20.43 0.37 -33.02
N TYR A 351 -21.20 -0.17 -33.96
CA TYR A 351 -22.62 0.13 -34.12
C TYR A 351 -23.46 -1.17 -34.14
N TRP A 352 -24.74 -1.05 -33.95
CA TRP A 352 -25.63 -2.19 -33.73
C TRP A 352 -26.71 -2.32 -34.79
N LEU A 353 -26.98 -3.55 -35.18
CA LEU A 353 -27.96 -3.89 -36.22
C LEU A 353 -29.04 -4.79 -35.65
N LEU A 354 -30.31 -4.46 -35.89
CA LEU A 354 -31.45 -5.37 -35.69
C LEU A 354 -32.03 -5.71 -37.08
N ASN A 355 -32.02 -6.97 -37.45
CA ASN A 355 -32.47 -7.45 -38.77
C ASN A 355 -31.80 -6.70 -39.95
N GLY A 356 -30.55 -6.32 -39.80
CA GLY A 356 -29.74 -5.59 -40.81
C GLY A 356 -30.01 -4.08 -40.85
N THR A 357 -30.81 -3.52 -39.99
CA THR A 357 -31.05 -2.06 -39.86
C THR A 357 -30.31 -1.57 -38.65
N GLU A 358 -29.57 -0.46 -38.82
CA GLU A 358 -28.86 0.20 -37.72
C GLU A 358 -29.85 0.75 -36.69
N VAL A 359 -29.51 0.50 -35.40
CA VAL A 359 -30.36 0.89 -34.24
C VAL A 359 -29.50 1.47 -33.12
N PRO A 360 -30.01 2.40 -32.30
CA PRO A 360 -29.24 3.05 -31.22
C PRO A 360 -29.16 2.17 -29.94
N LEU A 361 -28.75 0.92 -30.06
CA LEU A 361 -28.62 0.00 -28.92
C LEU A 361 -27.51 0.45 -27.95
N GLY A 362 -26.45 1.07 -28.46
CA GLY A 362 -25.30 1.50 -27.65
C GLY A 362 -25.70 2.32 -26.44
N ASP A 363 -26.63 3.27 -26.58
CA ASP A 363 -27.14 4.08 -25.47
C ASP A 363 -27.81 3.23 -24.37
N ARG A 364 -28.39 2.09 -24.73
CA ARG A 364 -29.03 1.15 -23.77
C ARG A 364 -28.01 0.25 -23.11
N LEU A 365 -26.95 -0.12 -23.80
CA LEU A 365 -25.81 -0.84 -23.24
C LEU A 365 -25.04 0.04 -22.25
N THR A 366 -24.85 1.31 -22.57
CA THR A 366 -24.31 2.30 -21.64
C THR A 366 -25.20 2.43 -20.39
N ALA A 367 -26.54 2.55 -20.57
CA ALA A 367 -27.47 2.59 -19.45
C ALA A 367 -27.45 1.32 -18.58
N LEU A 368 -27.18 0.15 -19.17
CA LEU A 368 -27.00 -1.11 -18.45
C LEU A 368 -25.69 -1.07 -17.61
N THR A 369 -24.60 -0.59 -18.19
CA THR A 369 -23.29 -0.45 -17.50
C THR A 369 -23.36 0.58 -16.38
N ASP A 370 -24.00 1.72 -16.63
CA ASP A 370 -24.09 2.85 -15.68
C ASP A 370 -25.18 2.65 -14.61
N MET A 371 -25.91 1.54 -14.65
CA MET A 371 -26.99 1.27 -13.69
C MET A 371 -26.42 1.11 -12.28
N ALA A 372 -26.80 2.04 -11.39
CA ALA A 372 -26.25 2.10 -10.05
C ALA A 372 -26.85 1.03 -9.14
N PRO A 373 -26.04 0.17 -8.49
CA PRO A 373 -26.50 -0.75 -7.47
C PRO A 373 -27.09 -0.02 -6.26
N THR A 374 -28.16 -0.56 -5.70
CA THR A 374 -28.76 -0.07 -4.44
C THR A 374 -28.23 -0.83 -3.23
N ALA A 375 -27.84 -2.11 -3.41
CA ALA A 375 -27.22 -2.94 -2.39
C ALA A 375 -26.53 -4.15 -3.02
N SER A 376 -25.61 -4.78 -2.28
CA SER A 376 -25.09 -6.11 -2.59
C SER A 376 -26.18 -7.17 -2.41
N ALA A 377 -26.23 -8.17 -3.27
CA ALA A 377 -27.22 -9.24 -3.29
C ALA A 377 -26.61 -10.66 -3.29
N ILE A 378 -25.33 -10.79 -2.98
CA ILE A 378 -24.56 -12.05 -3.10
C ILE A 378 -25.09 -13.23 -2.29
N ASP A 379 -25.90 -12.97 -1.26
CA ASP A 379 -26.54 -14.02 -0.44
C ASP A 379 -28.04 -14.22 -0.77
N LEU A 380 -28.53 -13.54 -1.81
CA LEU A 380 -29.93 -13.62 -2.22
C LEU A 380 -30.12 -14.65 -3.36
N GLU A 381 -31.23 -15.33 -3.34
CA GLU A 381 -31.62 -16.28 -4.40
C GLU A 381 -32.83 -15.74 -5.15
N PRO A 382 -32.90 -15.91 -6.49
CA PRO A 382 -34.08 -15.53 -7.26
C PRO A 382 -35.28 -16.36 -6.87
N GLU A 383 -36.33 -15.75 -6.32
CA GLU A 383 -37.58 -16.42 -5.95
C GLU A 383 -38.65 -16.36 -7.06
N ARG A 384 -38.40 -15.59 -8.12
CA ARG A 384 -39.39 -15.32 -9.19
C ARG A 384 -38.80 -15.60 -10.56
N MET A 385 -39.65 -15.59 -11.58
CA MET A 385 -39.23 -15.68 -12.96
C MET A 385 -38.48 -14.40 -13.37
N ALA A 386 -37.50 -14.56 -14.26
CA ALA A 386 -36.78 -13.45 -14.85
C ALA A 386 -37.75 -12.47 -15.57
N GLU A 387 -37.60 -11.18 -15.35
CA GLU A 387 -38.31 -10.14 -16.08
C GLU A 387 -37.54 -9.71 -17.35
N LEU A 388 -36.21 -9.66 -17.25
CA LEU A 388 -35.31 -9.31 -18.34
C LEU A 388 -34.07 -10.21 -18.29
N THR A 389 -33.63 -10.72 -19.44
CA THR A 389 -32.31 -11.37 -19.59
C THR A 389 -31.60 -10.78 -20.77
N VAL A 390 -30.38 -10.33 -20.54
CA VAL A 390 -29.46 -9.83 -21.56
C VAL A 390 -28.29 -10.81 -21.67
N THR A 391 -28.14 -11.44 -22.83
CA THR A 391 -27.02 -12.34 -23.14
C THR A 391 -26.07 -11.65 -24.12
N VAL A 392 -24.83 -11.51 -23.70
CA VAL A 392 -23.75 -10.89 -24.46
C VAL A 392 -22.87 -11.97 -25.03
N SER A 393 -22.81 -12.06 -26.36
CA SER A 393 -21.99 -13.05 -27.09
C SER A 393 -20.71 -12.41 -27.60
N ARG A 394 -19.58 -13.08 -27.39
CA ARG A 394 -18.24 -12.66 -27.83
C ARG A 394 -17.61 -13.74 -28.71
N THR A 395 -16.93 -13.35 -29.76
CA THR A 395 -16.37 -14.30 -30.71
C THR A 395 -15.35 -15.23 -30.05
N GLY A 396 -15.65 -16.54 -30.06
CA GLY A 396 -14.75 -17.58 -29.53
C GLY A 396 -14.63 -17.61 -27.99
N LYS A 397 -15.54 -16.92 -27.28
CA LYS A 397 -15.58 -16.88 -25.80
C LYS A 397 -16.95 -17.30 -25.30
N PRO A 398 -17.08 -17.74 -24.04
CA PRO A 398 -18.39 -17.99 -23.44
C PRO A 398 -19.28 -16.75 -23.44
N ASP A 399 -20.58 -16.98 -23.58
CA ASP A 399 -21.57 -15.92 -23.41
C ASP A 399 -21.60 -15.42 -21.96
N VAL A 400 -21.92 -14.16 -21.80
CA VAL A 400 -22.14 -13.52 -20.49
C VAL A 400 -23.63 -13.20 -20.38
N THR A 401 -24.26 -13.62 -19.29
CA THR A 401 -25.71 -13.45 -19.11
C THR A 401 -25.99 -12.61 -17.87
N VAL A 402 -26.68 -11.50 -18.04
CA VAL A 402 -27.22 -10.66 -16.96
C VAL A 402 -28.73 -10.90 -16.91
N THR A 403 -29.26 -11.27 -15.74
CA THR A 403 -30.67 -11.53 -15.56
C THR A 403 -31.24 -10.73 -14.40
N PHE A 404 -32.38 -10.10 -14.63
CA PHE A 404 -33.11 -9.29 -13.67
C PHE A 404 -34.34 -10.04 -13.17
N TYR A 405 -34.46 -10.09 -11.85
CA TYR A 405 -35.58 -10.75 -11.19
C TYR A 405 -36.26 -9.75 -10.24
N ARG A 406 -37.57 -9.68 -10.29
CA ARG A 406 -38.29 -8.83 -9.35
C ARG A 406 -38.08 -9.29 -7.91
N TYR A 407 -37.47 -8.43 -7.10
CA TYR A 407 -37.18 -8.71 -5.70
C TYR A 407 -38.23 -8.07 -4.78
N THR A 408 -38.36 -6.76 -4.81
CA THR A 408 -39.39 -6.01 -4.03
C THR A 408 -40.31 -5.22 -4.96
N GLY A 409 -41.12 -4.30 -4.39
CA GLY A 409 -41.91 -3.34 -5.17
C GLY A 409 -41.03 -2.31 -5.89
N SER A 410 -39.84 -2.03 -5.40
CA SER A 410 -38.93 -0.95 -5.84
C SER A 410 -37.57 -1.45 -6.31
N GLU A 411 -37.24 -2.73 -6.18
CA GLU A 411 -35.92 -3.27 -6.47
C GLU A 411 -35.99 -4.56 -7.30
N GLU A 412 -35.00 -4.75 -8.14
CA GLU A 412 -34.73 -5.97 -8.91
C GLU A 412 -33.43 -6.62 -8.39
N LEU A 413 -33.43 -7.96 -8.30
CA LEU A 413 -32.23 -8.77 -8.06
C LEU A 413 -31.55 -9.03 -9.40
N VAL A 414 -30.27 -8.75 -9.49
CA VAL A 414 -29.46 -9.00 -10.67
C VAL A 414 -28.58 -10.22 -10.45
N THR A 415 -28.51 -11.08 -11.45
CA THR A 415 -27.53 -12.18 -11.49
C THR A 415 -26.62 -12.03 -12.70
N LEU A 416 -25.34 -12.34 -12.50
CA LEU A 416 -24.33 -12.45 -13.56
C LEU A 416 -23.96 -13.92 -13.71
N ASN A 417 -24.22 -14.49 -14.89
CA ASN A 417 -24.08 -15.91 -15.16
C ASN A 417 -24.80 -16.84 -14.13
N GLY A 418 -25.91 -16.37 -13.61
CA GLY A 418 -26.72 -17.11 -12.63
C GLY A 418 -26.28 -16.92 -11.17
N VAL A 419 -25.21 -16.16 -10.90
CA VAL A 419 -24.77 -15.80 -9.55
C VAL A 419 -25.36 -14.45 -9.19
N SER A 420 -26.03 -14.35 -8.05
CA SER A 420 -26.57 -13.08 -7.54
C SER A 420 -25.44 -12.11 -7.19
N THR A 421 -25.51 -10.87 -7.69
CA THR A 421 -24.48 -9.85 -7.49
C THR A 421 -25.02 -8.64 -6.75
N VAL A 422 -26.02 -7.95 -7.32
CA VAL A 422 -26.50 -6.66 -6.80
C VAL A 422 -28.03 -6.57 -6.83
N LEU A 423 -28.58 -5.66 -6.03
CA LEU A 423 -29.91 -5.09 -6.21
C LEU A 423 -29.80 -3.78 -6.98
N VAL A 424 -30.75 -3.53 -7.86
CA VAL A 424 -30.88 -2.28 -8.62
C VAL A 424 -32.28 -1.68 -8.45
N SER A 425 -32.41 -0.40 -8.78
CA SER A 425 -33.73 0.24 -8.83
C SER A 425 -34.61 -0.40 -9.90
N ARG A 426 -35.83 -0.78 -9.51
CA ARG A 426 -36.83 -1.27 -10.49
C ARG A 426 -37.13 -0.25 -11.59
N GLN A 427 -37.10 1.05 -11.28
CA GLN A 427 -37.33 2.10 -12.26
C GLN A 427 -36.28 2.03 -13.38
N ASP A 428 -35.01 1.86 -13.03
CA ASP A 428 -33.93 1.81 -14.02
C ASP A 428 -34.07 0.58 -14.94
N THR A 429 -34.46 -0.57 -14.36
CA THR A 429 -34.76 -1.77 -15.15
C THR A 429 -35.95 -1.57 -16.09
N VAL A 430 -37.02 -0.92 -15.61
CA VAL A 430 -38.19 -0.60 -16.44
C VAL A 430 -37.81 0.37 -17.57
N ASP A 431 -37.04 1.41 -17.28
CA ASP A 431 -36.58 2.38 -18.27
C ASP A 431 -35.68 1.71 -19.34
N LEU A 432 -34.86 0.74 -18.94
CA LEU A 432 -34.05 -0.07 -19.85
C LEU A 432 -34.95 -0.94 -20.76
N MET A 433 -35.94 -1.66 -20.16
CA MET A 433 -36.87 -2.48 -20.91
C MET A 433 -37.71 -1.67 -21.91
N GLU A 434 -38.25 -0.53 -21.49
CA GLU A 434 -39.02 0.38 -22.35
C GLU A 434 -38.15 0.93 -23.49
N GLY A 435 -36.87 1.33 -23.15
CA GLY A 435 -35.94 1.84 -24.12
C GLY A 435 -35.60 0.82 -25.20
N ILE A 436 -35.37 -0.45 -24.84
CA ILE A 436 -35.13 -1.55 -25.80
C ILE A 436 -36.40 -1.79 -26.65
N THR A 437 -37.56 -1.80 -26.01
CA THR A 437 -38.82 -1.98 -26.73
C THR A 437 -39.08 -0.91 -27.79
N LYS A 438 -38.82 0.35 -27.48
CA LYS A 438 -38.89 1.49 -28.45
C LYS A 438 -37.98 1.29 -29.65
N ILE A 439 -36.72 0.87 -29.40
CA ILE A 439 -35.78 0.55 -30.49
C ILE A 439 -36.33 -0.53 -31.40
N VAL A 440 -36.90 -1.59 -30.85
CA VAL A 440 -37.51 -2.72 -31.63
C VAL A 440 -38.68 -2.24 -32.44
N LEU A 441 -39.51 -1.36 -31.91
CA LEU A 441 -40.68 -0.76 -32.60
C LEU A 441 -40.30 0.33 -33.60
N GLY A 442 -39.05 0.79 -33.60
CA GLY A 442 -38.59 1.88 -34.48
C GLY A 442 -39.12 3.24 -34.07
N GLU A 443 -39.29 3.48 -32.73
CA GLU A 443 -39.80 4.69 -32.13
C GLU A 443 -38.67 5.57 -31.53
#